data_573edd07b320e7d018173378c14972b7
#
_entry.id   573edd07b320e7d018173378c14972b7
#
_cell.length_a   1.000
_cell.length_b   1.000
_cell.length_c   1.000
_cell.angle_alpha   90.00
_cell.angle_beta   90.00
_cell.angle_gamma   90.00
#
_symmetry.space_group_name_H-M   'P 1'
#
loop_
_entity.id
_entity.type
_entity.pdbx_description
1 polymer ?
#
loop_
_entity_poly.entity_id
_entity_poly.type
_entity_poly.pdbx_seq_one_letter_code
_entity_poly.pdbx_strand_id
1 'polypeptide(L)'
;EDDVRVRPTRGTRPRSKQRPAHEEAADGMVLTVDRGRYRVLLADADEAIPPAGGTEVVAMRARELGRKTLAVGDRVSIVGDVSGREDTLARIVRIAERETVLRRTADDTDPFERVIVANADQMVVVAALADPPPSIGLIDRSIVAALTAGVEPVLCLTKSDLASADEVVAHYAELDVAAIVTQRGGELDALREQLAGHISVLVGHSGVGKSTLV
;
A
#
# COMPACT_ATOMS: atom_id res chain seq x y z
N GLU A 1 -48.28 17.91 -50.93
CA GLU A 1 -47.88 18.64 -49.69
C GLU A 1 -47.42 17.56 -48.69
N ASP A 2 -46.08 17.34 -48.68
CA ASP A 2 -45.44 16.36 -47.79
C ASP A 2 -45.14 17.00 -46.44
N ASP A 3 -45.83 16.57 -45.42
CA ASP A 3 -45.71 17.03 -44.05
C ASP A 3 -44.50 16.35 -43.39
N VAL A 4 -43.33 17.04 -43.40
CA VAL A 4 -42.09 16.57 -42.81
C VAL A 4 -42.17 16.70 -41.28
N ARG A 5 -42.50 15.61 -40.58
CA ARG A 5 -42.44 15.55 -39.12
C ARG A 5 -41.01 15.58 -38.62
N VAL A 6 -40.54 16.74 -38.22
CA VAL A 6 -39.28 16.93 -37.48
C VAL A 6 -39.40 16.31 -36.09
N ARG A 7 -38.64 15.24 -35.80
CA ARG A 7 -38.52 14.68 -34.44
C ARG A 7 -37.80 15.71 -33.54
N PRO A 8 -38.36 16.05 -32.35
CA PRO A 8 -37.68 16.95 -31.42
C PRO A 8 -36.38 16.27 -30.93
N THR A 9 -35.27 16.96 -31.16
CA THR A 9 -33.96 16.60 -30.59
C THR A 9 -34.08 16.52 -29.09
N ARG A 10 -33.75 15.36 -28.50
CA ARG A 10 -33.63 15.20 -27.04
C ARG A 10 -32.61 16.21 -26.54
N GLY A 11 -33.09 17.26 -25.88
CA GLY A 11 -32.23 18.24 -25.22
C GLY A 11 -31.31 17.56 -24.24
N THR A 12 -30.03 17.66 -24.48
CA THR A 12 -29.00 17.22 -23.55
C THR A 12 -29.10 18.13 -22.33
N ARG A 13 -29.66 17.64 -21.22
CA ARG A 13 -29.61 18.33 -19.94
C ARG A 13 -28.15 18.65 -19.64
N PRO A 14 -27.78 19.90 -19.33
CA PRO A 14 -26.42 20.23 -18.89
C PRO A 14 -26.12 19.38 -17.66
N ARG A 15 -25.11 18.50 -17.76
CA ARG A 15 -24.60 17.78 -16.60
C ARG A 15 -23.96 18.83 -15.71
N SER A 16 -24.61 19.14 -14.57
CA SER A 16 -23.98 20.00 -13.57
C SER A 16 -22.65 19.36 -13.17
N LYS A 17 -21.55 20.09 -13.31
CA LYS A 17 -20.20 19.69 -12.88
C LYS A 17 -20.01 19.82 -11.35
N GLN A 18 -21.07 20.10 -10.61
CA GLN A 18 -20.98 20.13 -9.14
C GLN A 18 -20.80 18.71 -8.63
N ARG A 19 -19.58 18.42 -8.17
CA ARG A 19 -19.30 17.20 -7.43
C ARG A 19 -19.99 17.31 -6.07
N PRO A 20 -20.72 16.28 -5.61
CA PRO A 20 -21.23 16.24 -4.25
C PRO A 20 -20.10 16.47 -3.25
N ALA A 21 -20.33 17.27 -2.23
CA ALA A 21 -19.29 17.60 -1.24
C ALA A 21 -18.89 16.39 -0.39
N HIS A 22 -19.75 15.37 -0.27
CA HIS A 22 -19.54 14.16 0.54
C HIS A 22 -19.04 14.50 1.96
N GLU A 23 -19.74 15.41 2.65
CA GLU A 23 -19.34 15.90 3.98
C GLU A 23 -19.38 14.80 5.06
N GLU A 24 -20.20 13.77 4.87
CA GLU A 24 -20.36 12.62 5.77
C GLU A 24 -19.51 11.40 5.31
N ALA A 25 -18.48 11.59 4.49
CA ALA A 25 -17.64 10.49 4.07
C ALA A 25 -16.74 10.02 5.24
N ALA A 26 -16.71 8.70 5.47
CA ALA A 26 -15.76 8.10 6.39
C ALA A 26 -14.38 8.02 5.73
N ASP A 27 -13.33 8.25 6.51
CA ASP A 27 -11.97 8.12 6.04
C ASP A 27 -11.41 6.72 6.31
N GLY A 28 -10.43 6.30 5.52
CA GLY A 28 -9.80 5.00 5.68
C GLY A 28 -8.59 4.82 4.77
N MET A 29 -7.92 3.69 4.93
CA MET A 29 -6.74 3.32 4.16
C MET A 29 -6.99 2.06 3.34
N VAL A 30 -6.53 2.04 2.09
CA VAL A 30 -6.64 0.89 1.20
C VAL A 30 -5.65 -0.20 1.63
N LEU A 31 -6.17 -1.35 2.06
CA LEU A 31 -5.37 -2.52 2.43
C LEU A 31 -5.07 -3.43 1.25
N THR A 32 -6.05 -3.65 0.39
CA THR A 32 -5.89 -4.52 -0.78
C THR A 32 -6.59 -3.97 -2.01
N VAL A 33 -6.06 -4.33 -3.17
CA VAL A 33 -6.61 -3.98 -4.48
C VAL A 33 -6.83 -5.27 -5.25
N ASP A 34 -8.07 -5.63 -5.53
CA ASP A 34 -8.43 -6.82 -6.32
C ASP A 34 -9.52 -6.50 -7.35
N ARG A 35 -9.18 -6.57 -8.63
CA ARG A 35 -10.11 -6.48 -9.78
C ARG A 35 -11.16 -5.36 -9.68
N GLY A 36 -10.75 -4.18 -9.18
CA GLY A 36 -11.63 -3.03 -9.01
C GLY A 36 -12.45 -3.00 -7.73
N ARG A 37 -12.22 -3.96 -6.84
CA ARG A 37 -12.64 -3.93 -5.44
C ARG A 37 -11.46 -3.60 -4.55
N TYR A 38 -11.73 -2.89 -3.47
CA TYR A 38 -10.75 -2.38 -2.54
C TYR A 38 -11.20 -2.75 -1.12
N ARG A 39 -10.32 -3.38 -0.34
CA ARG A 39 -10.55 -3.47 1.10
C ARG A 39 -9.98 -2.22 1.74
N VAL A 40 -10.77 -1.55 2.51
CA VAL A 40 -10.43 -0.29 3.17
C VAL A 40 -10.61 -0.50 4.66
N LEU A 41 -9.57 -0.22 5.43
CA LEU A 41 -9.61 -0.15 6.87
C LEU A 41 -10.08 1.25 7.25
N LEU A 42 -11.16 1.36 8.02
CA LEU A 42 -11.68 2.64 8.47
C LEU A 42 -10.70 3.27 9.47
N ALA A 43 -10.50 4.56 9.35
CA ALA A 43 -9.76 5.38 10.31
C ALA A 43 -10.76 6.14 11.18
N ASP A 44 -10.44 6.32 12.45
CA ASP A 44 -11.11 7.30 13.29
C ASP A 44 -10.71 8.71 12.84
N ALA A 45 -11.60 9.69 13.04
CA ALA A 45 -11.53 11.02 12.41
C ALA A 45 -10.21 11.79 12.61
N ASP A 46 -9.40 11.41 13.60
CA ASP A 46 -8.15 12.09 13.97
C ASP A 46 -6.89 11.20 13.81
N GLU A 47 -7.03 9.98 13.28
CA GLU A 47 -5.91 9.04 13.17
C GLU A 47 -5.35 8.98 11.74
N ALA A 48 -4.07 9.34 11.61
CA ALA A 48 -3.35 9.23 10.33
C ALA A 48 -3.13 7.76 9.91
N ILE A 49 -3.04 6.85 10.87
CA ILE A 49 -2.87 5.41 10.69
C ILE A 49 -4.07 4.72 11.35
N PRO A 50 -4.92 4.00 10.59
CA PRO A 50 -6.02 3.27 11.19
C PRO A 50 -5.52 2.21 12.19
N PRO A 51 -6.22 2.01 13.32
CA PRO A 51 -5.81 1.02 14.31
C PRO A 51 -5.86 -0.40 13.74
N ALA A 52 -4.89 -1.22 14.11
CA ALA A 52 -4.90 -2.64 13.77
C ALA A 52 -6.15 -3.31 14.34
N GLY A 53 -6.89 -4.04 13.50
CA GLY A 53 -8.14 -4.69 13.90
C GLY A 53 -9.38 -3.80 13.84
N GLY A 54 -9.28 -2.61 13.24
CA GLY A 54 -10.43 -1.73 12.94
C GLY A 54 -11.39 -2.33 11.93
N THR A 55 -12.49 -1.63 11.67
CA THR A 55 -13.52 -2.11 10.73
C THR A 55 -13.01 -2.09 9.30
N GLU A 56 -13.01 -3.26 8.65
CA GLU A 56 -12.73 -3.37 7.23
C GLU A 56 -14.01 -3.32 6.40
N VAL A 57 -14.00 -2.55 5.33
CA VAL A 57 -15.11 -2.46 4.38
C VAL A 57 -14.64 -2.78 2.96
N VAL A 58 -15.53 -3.36 2.18
CA VAL A 58 -15.31 -3.55 0.75
C VAL A 58 -15.86 -2.34 0.01
N ALA A 59 -15.04 -1.71 -0.81
CA ALA A 59 -15.42 -0.54 -1.58
C ALA A 59 -15.10 -0.70 -3.06
N MET A 60 -15.79 0.08 -3.89
CA MET A 60 -15.46 0.26 -5.30
C MET A 60 -15.18 1.73 -5.59
N ARG A 61 -14.44 1.99 -6.65
CA ARG A 61 -14.13 3.36 -7.07
C ARG A 61 -15.38 4.06 -7.64
N ALA A 62 -15.65 5.25 -7.18
CA ALA A 62 -16.70 6.10 -7.77
C ALA A 62 -16.29 6.57 -9.19
N ARG A 63 -17.28 6.74 -10.07
CA ARG A 63 -17.05 7.17 -11.46
C ARG A 63 -16.39 8.53 -11.56
N GLU A 64 -16.63 9.41 -10.61
CA GLU A 64 -16.10 10.76 -10.51
C GLU A 64 -14.58 10.82 -10.29
N LEU A 65 -13.96 9.75 -9.78
CA LEU A 65 -12.49 9.64 -9.67
C LEU A 65 -11.80 9.41 -11.04
N GLY A 66 -12.59 9.13 -12.08
CA GLY A 66 -12.09 9.00 -13.44
C GLY A 66 -11.04 7.89 -13.59
N ARG A 67 -9.87 8.21 -14.13
CA ARG A 67 -8.77 7.27 -14.38
C ARG A 67 -7.72 7.21 -13.25
N LYS A 68 -7.96 7.89 -12.12
CA LYS A 68 -7.02 7.82 -11.00
C LYS A 68 -6.88 6.37 -10.53
N THR A 69 -5.66 5.88 -10.48
CA THR A 69 -5.34 4.54 -9.96
C THR A 69 -5.18 4.59 -8.46
N LEU A 70 -5.81 3.63 -7.77
CA LEU A 70 -5.64 3.40 -6.35
C LEU A 70 -4.55 2.35 -6.13
N ALA A 71 -3.77 2.54 -5.08
CA ALA A 71 -2.75 1.62 -4.62
C ALA A 71 -3.01 1.24 -3.16
N VAL A 72 -2.36 0.18 -2.70
CA VAL A 72 -2.30 -0.17 -1.28
C VAL A 72 -1.67 1.01 -0.51
N GLY A 73 -2.19 1.35 0.65
CA GLY A 73 -1.75 2.48 1.46
C GLY A 73 -2.39 3.83 1.10
N ASP A 74 -3.18 3.93 0.00
CA ASP A 74 -3.90 5.18 -0.29
C ASP A 74 -4.88 5.53 0.82
N ARG A 75 -4.81 6.76 1.32
CA ARG A 75 -5.83 7.34 2.20
C ARG A 75 -7.00 7.79 1.35
N VAL A 76 -8.20 7.37 1.72
CA VAL A 76 -9.42 7.55 0.92
C VAL A 76 -10.59 7.96 1.77
N SER A 77 -11.51 8.73 1.16
CA SER A 77 -12.83 8.98 1.77
C SER A 77 -13.86 8.13 1.06
N ILE A 78 -14.71 7.47 1.83
CA ILE A 78 -15.70 6.51 1.34
C ILE A 78 -17.10 6.88 1.81
N VAL A 79 -18.10 6.54 1.00
CA VAL A 79 -19.53 6.74 1.30
C VAL A 79 -20.31 5.46 1.04
N GLY A 80 -21.49 5.36 1.61
CA GLY A 80 -22.37 4.21 1.48
C GLY A 80 -22.38 3.35 2.74
N ASP A 81 -22.51 2.04 2.61
CA ASP A 81 -22.51 1.16 3.77
C ASP A 81 -21.08 0.88 4.24
N VAL A 82 -20.72 1.48 5.35
CA VAL A 82 -19.41 1.35 6.01
C VAL A 82 -19.47 0.43 7.24
N SER A 83 -20.52 -0.40 7.35
CA SER A 83 -20.71 -1.29 8.50
C SER A 83 -19.72 -2.48 8.54
N GLY A 84 -19.03 -2.76 7.44
CA GLY A 84 -18.14 -3.93 7.32
C GLY A 84 -18.86 -5.29 7.24
N ARG A 85 -20.19 -5.31 7.07
CA ARG A 85 -20.95 -6.55 6.93
C ARG A 85 -20.64 -7.24 5.59
N GLU A 86 -20.76 -8.56 5.56
CA GLU A 86 -20.71 -9.32 4.31
C GLU A 86 -21.74 -8.78 3.31
N ASP A 87 -21.40 -8.81 2.01
CA ASP A 87 -22.22 -8.36 0.89
C ASP A 87 -22.54 -6.85 0.86
N THR A 88 -21.95 -6.02 1.74
CA THR A 88 -22.03 -4.56 1.63
C THR A 88 -20.96 -4.02 0.70
N LEU A 89 -21.27 -2.91 0.02
CA LEU A 89 -20.36 -2.28 -0.93
C LEU A 89 -20.39 -0.77 -0.78
N ALA A 90 -19.29 -0.23 -0.28
CA ALA A 90 -19.08 1.22 -0.18
C ALA A 90 -18.50 1.80 -1.49
N ARG A 91 -18.33 3.13 -1.55
CA ARG A 91 -17.73 3.84 -2.67
C ARG A 91 -16.62 4.77 -2.22
N ILE A 92 -15.47 4.63 -2.84
CA ILE A 92 -14.35 5.58 -2.70
C ILE A 92 -14.68 6.81 -3.56
N VAL A 93 -14.84 7.97 -2.91
CA VAL A 93 -15.21 9.25 -3.55
C VAL A 93 -14.05 10.24 -3.60
N ARG A 94 -13.04 10.07 -2.74
CA ARG A 94 -11.88 10.93 -2.66
C ARG A 94 -10.61 10.10 -2.40
N ILE A 95 -9.50 10.54 -2.97
CA ILE A 95 -8.17 10.00 -2.70
C ILE A 95 -7.36 11.19 -2.21
N ALA A 96 -6.78 11.08 -1.01
CA ALA A 96 -5.89 12.09 -0.44
C ALA A 96 -4.58 12.18 -1.24
N GLU A 97 -3.85 13.25 -1.03
CA GLU A 97 -2.50 13.38 -1.57
C GLU A 97 -1.56 12.38 -0.91
N ARG A 98 -0.70 11.75 -1.70
CA ARG A 98 0.25 10.76 -1.23
C ARG A 98 1.48 11.45 -0.67
N GLU A 99 1.89 11.10 0.54
CA GLU A 99 3.12 11.60 1.17
C GLU A 99 4.35 10.88 0.61
N THR A 100 4.26 9.56 0.50
CA THR A 100 5.32 8.71 -0.07
C THR A 100 4.75 7.79 -1.15
N VAL A 101 5.58 7.40 -2.11
CA VAL A 101 5.18 6.53 -3.20
C VAL A 101 6.32 5.57 -3.56
N LEU A 102 6.08 4.29 -3.35
CA LEU A 102 6.95 3.24 -3.86
C LEU A 102 6.45 2.79 -5.24
N ARG A 103 7.34 2.87 -6.24
CA ARG A 103 7.05 2.51 -7.62
C ARG A 103 7.83 1.26 -8.00
N ARG A 104 7.24 0.41 -8.79
CA ARG A 104 8.00 -0.60 -9.52
C ARG A 104 8.62 0.10 -10.72
N THR A 105 9.93 0.02 -10.83
CA THR A 105 10.62 0.44 -12.05
C THR A 105 10.08 -0.40 -13.20
N ALA A 106 9.68 0.25 -14.29
CA ALA A 106 9.23 -0.40 -15.49
C ALA A 106 10.37 -1.32 -15.99
N ASP A 107 10.06 -2.57 -16.26
CA ASP A 107 10.92 -3.39 -17.11
C ASP A 107 10.89 -2.78 -18.53
N ASP A 108 11.91 -3.00 -19.34
CA ASP A 108 12.02 -2.47 -20.72
C ASP A 108 10.78 -2.73 -21.61
N THR A 109 9.84 -3.54 -21.14
CA THR A 109 8.59 -3.92 -21.81
C THR A 109 7.35 -3.15 -21.36
N ASP A 110 7.38 -2.47 -20.20
CA ASP A 110 6.23 -1.67 -19.69
C ASP A 110 6.71 -0.26 -19.31
N PRO A 111 6.54 0.75 -20.17
CA PRO A 111 7.04 2.11 -19.93
C PRO A 111 6.30 2.87 -18.82
N PHE A 112 5.29 2.27 -18.20
CA PHE A 112 4.51 2.90 -17.15
C PHE A 112 4.99 2.45 -15.77
N GLU A 113 5.62 3.35 -15.03
CA GLU A 113 5.86 3.18 -13.60
C GLU A 113 4.54 2.95 -12.86
N ARG A 114 4.40 1.79 -12.23
CA ARG A 114 3.22 1.48 -11.42
C ARG A 114 3.50 1.75 -9.95
N VAL A 115 2.63 2.52 -9.33
CA VAL A 115 2.62 2.66 -7.87
C VAL A 115 2.27 1.31 -7.27
N ILE A 116 3.14 0.80 -6.40
CA ILE A 116 2.94 -0.47 -5.69
C ILE A 116 2.29 -0.17 -4.34
N VAL A 117 2.89 0.77 -3.58
CA VAL A 117 2.44 1.17 -2.25
C VAL A 117 2.53 2.69 -2.15
N ALA A 118 1.55 3.29 -1.50
CA ALA A 118 1.50 4.70 -1.14
C ALA A 118 1.53 4.86 0.39
N ASN A 119 2.03 6.00 0.85
CA ASN A 119 2.01 6.41 2.25
C ASN A 119 2.69 5.42 3.24
N ALA A 120 3.55 4.52 2.75
CA ALA A 120 4.45 3.79 3.62
C ALA A 120 5.55 4.74 4.10
N ASP A 121 5.85 4.71 5.37
CA ASP A 121 6.95 5.48 5.97
C ASP A 121 8.18 4.59 6.23
N GLN A 122 8.00 3.26 6.19
CA GLN A 122 9.05 2.30 6.45
C GLN A 122 9.06 1.16 5.43
N MET A 123 10.26 0.73 4.99
CA MET A 123 10.47 -0.43 4.13
C MET A 123 11.33 -1.48 4.85
N VAL A 124 10.73 -2.62 5.16
CA VAL A 124 11.45 -3.77 5.73
C VAL A 124 11.99 -4.64 4.61
N VAL A 125 13.30 -4.58 4.41
CA VAL A 125 14.01 -5.43 3.45
C VAL A 125 14.30 -6.77 4.10
N VAL A 126 13.53 -7.79 3.75
CA VAL A 126 13.63 -9.13 4.32
C VAL A 126 14.58 -9.98 3.48
N ALA A 127 15.67 -10.44 4.08
CA ALA A 127 16.65 -11.33 3.47
C ALA A 127 16.89 -12.55 4.37
N ALA A 128 16.95 -13.73 3.77
CA ALA A 128 17.34 -14.94 4.49
C ALA A 128 18.88 -15.04 4.51
N LEU A 129 19.44 -15.51 5.63
CA LEU A 129 20.89 -15.76 5.76
C LEU A 129 21.31 -17.06 5.04
N ALA A 130 20.34 -17.96 4.85
CA ALA A 130 20.53 -19.18 4.08
C ALA A 130 19.19 -19.59 3.43
N ASP A 131 19.26 -20.35 2.35
CA ASP A 131 18.10 -20.95 1.67
C ASP A 131 16.92 -19.98 1.38
N PRO A 132 17.06 -19.00 0.48
CA PRO A 132 18.23 -18.71 -0.37
C PRO A 132 19.30 -17.88 0.37
N PRO A 133 20.56 -17.85 -0.11
CA PRO A 133 21.58 -16.98 0.45
C PRO A 133 21.22 -15.50 0.22
N PRO A 134 21.74 -14.57 1.05
CA PRO A 134 21.42 -13.15 0.94
C PRO A 134 21.86 -12.60 -0.43
N SER A 135 20.96 -11.89 -1.09
CA SER A 135 21.27 -11.18 -2.33
C SER A 135 21.62 -9.73 -2.01
N ILE A 136 22.91 -9.45 -1.86
CA ILE A 136 23.41 -8.10 -1.56
C ILE A 136 22.87 -7.08 -2.57
N GLY A 137 22.94 -7.38 -3.86
CA GLY A 137 22.42 -6.46 -4.88
C GLY A 137 20.90 -6.21 -4.83
N LEU A 138 20.09 -7.11 -4.25
CA LEU A 138 18.67 -6.82 -3.99
C LEU A 138 18.53 -5.93 -2.77
N ILE A 139 19.28 -6.19 -1.70
CA ILE A 139 19.24 -5.39 -0.49
C ILE A 139 19.65 -3.94 -0.84
N ASP A 140 20.77 -3.76 -1.55
CA ASP A 140 21.24 -2.43 -1.99
C ASP A 140 20.17 -1.68 -2.78
N ARG A 141 19.60 -2.31 -3.81
CA ARG A 141 18.55 -1.68 -4.62
C ARG A 141 17.32 -1.32 -3.80
N SER A 142 16.95 -2.16 -2.83
CA SER A 142 15.78 -1.90 -1.96
C SER A 142 16.05 -0.72 -1.03
N ILE A 143 17.23 -0.65 -0.41
CA ILE A 143 17.64 0.46 0.45
C ILE A 143 17.65 1.77 -0.36
N VAL A 144 18.27 1.78 -1.53
CA VAL A 144 18.33 2.96 -2.41
C VAL A 144 16.90 3.40 -2.82
N ALA A 145 16.04 2.45 -3.17
CA ALA A 145 14.66 2.76 -3.53
C ALA A 145 13.87 3.36 -2.35
N ALA A 146 14.06 2.83 -1.13
CA ALA A 146 13.43 3.37 0.08
C ALA A 146 13.90 4.81 0.34
N LEU A 147 15.20 5.05 0.39
CA LEU A 147 15.78 6.38 0.63
C LEU A 147 15.35 7.39 -0.44
N THR A 148 15.32 6.98 -1.71
CA THR A 148 14.87 7.85 -2.82
C THR A 148 13.39 8.23 -2.70
N ALA A 149 12.57 7.32 -2.15
CA ALA A 149 11.14 7.57 -1.91
C ALA A 149 10.84 8.32 -0.60
N GLY A 150 11.85 8.63 0.20
CA GLY A 150 11.68 9.23 1.54
C GLY A 150 11.10 8.24 2.56
N VAL A 151 11.36 6.95 2.37
CA VAL A 151 10.91 5.84 3.21
C VAL A 151 12.08 5.30 4.01
N GLU A 152 11.92 5.08 5.30
CA GLU A 152 12.97 4.55 6.18
C GLU A 152 13.26 3.07 5.85
N PRO A 153 14.51 2.68 5.50
CA PRO A 153 14.85 1.29 5.30
C PRO A 153 15.16 0.59 6.62
N VAL A 154 14.65 -0.63 6.79
CA VAL A 154 14.99 -1.55 7.88
C VAL A 154 15.41 -2.89 7.27
N LEU A 155 16.54 -3.44 7.68
CA LEU A 155 17.02 -4.73 7.23
C LEU A 155 16.57 -5.82 8.22
N CYS A 156 15.75 -6.76 7.76
CA CYS A 156 15.34 -7.91 8.56
C CYS A 156 16.00 -9.19 8.01
N LEU A 157 16.95 -9.72 8.78
CA LEU A 157 17.70 -10.93 8.45
C LEU A 157 17.05 -12.14 9.11
N THR A 158 16.53 -13.05 8.29
CA THR A 158 15.84 -14.25 8.77
C THR A 158 16.73 -15.49 8.69
N LYS A 159 16.29 -16.57 9.36
CA LYS A 159 16.98 -17.87 9.38
C LYS A 159 18.38 -17.81 9.99
N SER A 160 18.54 -17.05 11.07
CA SER A 160 19.81 -16.98 11.82
C SER A 160 20.18 -18.31 12.51
N ASP A 161 19.25 -19.25 12.57
CA ASP A 161 19.49 -20.64 12.96
C ASP A 161 20.31 -21.42 11.93
N LEU A 162 20.40 -20.96 10.68
CA LEU A 162 21.11 -21.63 9.59
C LEU A 162 22.46 -21.01 9.27
N ALA A 163 22.65 -19.72 9.48
CA ALA A 163 23.89 -19.00 9.19
C ALA A 163 24.03 -17.73 10.04
N SER A 164 25.28 -17.28 10.29
CA SER A 164 25.56 -16.02 10.99
C SER A 164 25.15 -14.80 10.17
N ALA A 165 24.67 -13.78 10.89
CA ALA A 165 24.35 -12.47 10.30
C ALA A 165 25.55 -11.51 10.22
N ASP A 166 26.68 -11.83 10.88
CA ASP A 166 27.77 -10.91 11.14
C ASP A 166 28.32 -10.23 9.88
N GLU A 167 28.52 -11.00 8.81
CA GLU A 167 29.06 -10.46 7.56
C GLU A 167 28.06 -9.46 6.91
N VAL A 168 26.77 -9.78 6.91
CA VAL A 168 25.73 -8.92 6.32
C VAL A 168 25.54 -7.67 7.18
N VAL A 169 25.48 -7.81 8.51
CA VAL A 169 25.38 -6.68 9.42
C VAL A 169 26.58 -5.75 9.29
N ALA A 170 27.79 -6.30 9.24
CA ALA A 170 29.03 -5.51 9.07
C ALA A 170 29.06 -4.77 7.73
N HIS A 171 28.51 -5.38 6.66
CA HIS A 171 28.44 -4.76 5.33
C HIS A 171 27.59 -3.48 5.32
N TYR A 172 26.53 -3.44 6.12
CA TYR A 172 25.61 -2.29 6.19
C TYR A 172 25.82 -1.39 7.42
N ALA A 173 26.83 -1.67 8.26
CA ALA A 173 27.07 -0.94 9.50
C ALA A 173 27.31 0.57 9.32
N GLU A 174 27.86 0.99 8.16
CA GLU A 174 28.14 2.40 7.85
C GLU A 174 26.92 3.17 7.31
N LEU A 175 25.83 2.45 6.99
CA LEU A 175 24.63 3.03 6.35
C LEU A 175 23.55 3.21 7.41
N ASP A 176 23.58 3.81 8.42
CA ASP A 176 22.52 4.10 9.44
C ASP A 176 21.14 3.38 9.16
N VAL A 177 21.23 2.07 8.85
CA VAL A 177 20.09 1.20 8.55
C VAL A 177 19.94 0.24 9.70
N ALA A 178 18.79 0.28 10.38
CA ALA A 178 18.48 -0.65 11.46
C ALA A 178 18.51 -2.10 10.93
N ALA A 179 19.27 -2.98 11.59
CA ALA A 179 19.35 -4.40 11.24
C ALA A 179 18.77 -5.26 12.37
N ILE A 180 17.78 -6.08 12.03
CA ILE A 180 17.12 -6.99 12.97
C ILE A 180 17.35 -8.42 12.50
N VAL A 181 17.79 -9.27 13.41
CA VAL A 181 18.08 -10.69 13.13
C VAL A 181 17.00 -11.55 13.78
N THR A 182 16.41 -12.45 12.97
CA THR A 182 15.31 -13.31 13.41
C THR A 182 15.52 -14.74 12.97
N GLN A 183 14.86 -15.66 13.67
CA GLN A 183 14.79 -17.07 13.30
C GLN A 183 13.37 -17.61 13.47
N ARG A 184 13.09 -18.73 12.85
CA ARG A 184 11.78 -19.38 12.96
C ARG A 184 11.52 -19.82 14.40
N GLY A 185 10.38 -19.39 14.97
CA GLY A 185 10.02 -19.67 16.36
C GLY A 185 10.83 -18.90 17.39
N GLY A 186 11.69 -17.97 16.98
CA GLY A 186 12.37 -17.03 17.86
C GLY A 186 11.48 -15.85 18.28
N GLU A 187 12.01 -15.04 19.18
CA GLU A 187 11.34 -13.80 19.61
C GLU A 187 11.34 -12.76 18.50
N LEU A 188 10.23 -12.03 18.37
CA LEU A 188 10.04 -10.97 17.37
C LEU A 188 9.86 -9.60 18.00
N ASP A 189 10.18 -9.44 19.28
CA ASP A 189 9.88 -8.21 20.02
C ASP A 189 10.65 -7.00 19.44
N ALA A 190 11.93 -7.18 19.12
CA ALA A 190 12.72 -6.13 18.46
C ALA A 190 12.12 -5.72 17.10
N LEU A 191 11.59 -6.67 16.34
CA LEU A 191 10.91 -6.37 15.07
C LEU A 191 9.59 -5.66 15.33
N ARG A 192 8.81 -6.09 16.33
CA ARG A 192 7.55 -5.44 16.69
C ARG A 192 7.75 -4.01 17.16
N GLU A 193 8.76 -3.77 17.99
CA GLU A 193 9.13 -2.42 18.43
C GLU A 193 9.49 -1.52 17.25
N GLN A 194 10.29 -2.03 16.31
CA GLN A 194 10.68 -1.29 15.10
C GLN A 194 9.50 -0.99 14.17
N LEU A 195 8.50 -1.86 14.10
CA LEU A 195 7.31 -1.67 13.25
C LEU A 195 6.21 -0.85 13.93
N ALA A 196 6.26 -0.69 15.25
CA ALA A 196 5.21 -0.02 16.00
C ALA A 196 5.04 1.45 15.61
N GLY A 197 3.81 1.82 15.24
CA GLY A 197 3.49 3.20 14.83
C GLY A 197 3.87 3.54 13.38
N HIS A 198 4.33 2.55 12.58
CA HIS A 198 4.71 2.74 11.20
C HIS A 198 3.77 2.02 10.21
N ILE A 199 3.65 2.59 9.01
CA ILE A 199 3.08 1.89 7.85
C ILE A 199 4.24 1.24 7.10
N SER A 200 4.48 -0.04 7.39
CA SER A 200 5.64 -0.76 6.88
C SER A 200 5.30 -1.62 5.67
N VAL A 201 6.15 -1.58 4.64
CA VAL A 201 6.08 -2.49 3.50
C VAL A 201 7.20 -3.50 3.54
N LEU A 202 6.87 -4.79 3.43
CA LEU A 202 7.86 -5.86 3.41
C LEU A 202 8.26 -6.20 1.97
N VAL A 203 9.54 -6.14 1.67
CA VAL A 203 10.12 -6.50 0.37
C VAL A 203 11.18 -7.59 0.54
N GLY A 204 11.39 -8.42 -0.48
CA GLY A 204 12.38 -9.50 -0.45
C GLY A 204 12.00 -10.63 -1.39
N HIS A 205 12.94 -11.55 -1.65
CA HIS A 205 12.74 -12.72 -2.50
C HIS A 205 11.64 -13.66 -1.99
N SER A 206 11.17 -14.56 -2.86
CA SER A 206 10.34 -15.68 -2.42
C SER A 206 11.15 -16.60 -1.50
N GLY A 207 10.50 -17.15 -0.46
CA GLY A 207 11.11 -18.10 0.48
C GLY A 207 11.99 -17.48 1.59
N VAL A 208 12.16 -16.15 1.64
CA VAL A 208 12.93 -15.50 2.72
C VAL A 208 12.16 -15.37 4.05
N GLY A 209 10.90 -15.77 4.13
CA GLY A 209 10.13 -15.77 5.38
C GLY A 209 9.16 -14.61 5.59
N LYS A 210 8.92 -13.73 4.59
CA LYS A 210 7.97 -12.60 4.75
C LYS A 210 6.61 -12.99 5.30
N SER A 211 5.99 -14.04 4.74
CA SER A 211 4.67 -14.52 5.20
C SER A 211 4.70 -15.23 6.57
N THR A 212 5.87 -15.44 7.14
CA THR A 212 6.02 -16.02 8.48
C THR A 212 6.19 -14.93 9.53
N LEU A 213 6.62 -13.72 9.10
CA LEU A 213 6.79 -12.56 9.96
C LEU A 213 5.46 -11.81 10.18
N VAL A 214 4.49 -11.96 9.27
CA VAL A 214 3.14 -11.41 9.31
C VAL A 214 2.14 -12.48 9.76
#